data_b3b02f5ed42b4729d97f5c2fb2c00736
#
_entry.id   b3b02f5ed42b4729d97f5c2fb2c00736
#
_cell.length_a   1.000
_cell.length_b   1.000
_cell.length_c   1.000
_cell.angle_alpha   90.00
_cell.angle_beta   90.00
_cell.angle_gamma   90.00
#
_symmetry.space_group_name_H-M   'P 1'
#
loop_
_entity.id
_entity.type
_entity.pdbx_description
1 polymer ?
#
loop_
_entity_poly.entity_id
_entity_poly.type
_entity_poly.pdbx_seq_one_letter_code
_entity_poly.pdbx_strand_id
1 'polypeptide(L)'
;MKDVWKVYFNGSFGGKSPDGSHPGQVLKLNQKFRFAGRDWYVPAAYLTAKGLVLDILMRADKAALEDFCKKWEHLEDEDVPNDVFEQAERENPLAFEFSPQIELNGQTLPFSQGHGLSYHPLFQNAAACEPALDEYGESDFDTPTERAIIDHYGLNPEDGWAIHRYSFPWKTKRRPKSISSLALTLTPQPVRVPGAEFEVQKPGDIFAFSHNGIPYTLTAQNLEPQTLPKNAFSDARFDFPNRFTAMTYTVSPAPPKNLISVEDCTQNDPPVEREAPKDYPFMPEAQNAAVIVIGGADGPTALFVTAKSEDKAVLTTCSALHFAPPEKITWRIVFHETPFAPETFPLL
;
A
#
# COMPACT_ATOMS: atom_id res chain seq x y z
N MET A 1 -32.24 -6.08 -20.54
CA MET A 1 -31.23 -5.16 -21.13
C MET A 1 -29.87 -5.69 -20.71
N LYS A 2 -28.93 -5.87 -21.64
CA LYS A 2 -27.55 -6.19 -21.19
C LYS A 2 -27.05 -4.96 -20.43
N ASP A 3 -26.70 -5.14 -19.15
CA ASP A 3 -26.05 -4.08 -18.40
C ASP A 3 -24.79 -3.66 -19.14
N VAL A 4 -24.80 -2.41 -19.58
CA VAL A 4 -23.66 -1.85 -20.29
C VAL A 4 -22.60 -1.53 -19.22
N TRP A 5 -21.45 -2.20 -19.28
CA TRP A 5 -20.32 -1.91 -18.42
C TRP A 5 -19.95 -0.42 -18.48
N LYS A 6 -20.05 0.28 -17.34
CA LYS A 6 -19.84 1.73 -17.26
C LYS A 6 -18.61 2.03 -16.43
N VAL A 7 -17.70 2.80 -16.99
CA VAL A 7 -16.48 3.24 -16.30
C VAL A 7 -16.44 4.76 -16.30
N TYR A 8 -16.22 5.33 -15.12
CA TYR A 8 -16.21 6.78 -14.89
C TYR A 8 -14.84 7.25 -14.46
N PHE A 9 -14.54 8.52 -14.73
CA PHE A 9 -13.30 9.15 -14.24
C PHE A 9 -13.33 9.22 -12.71
N ASN A 10 -12.26 8.76 -12.05
CA ASN A 10 -12.16 8.58 -10.60
C ASN A 10 -13.28 7.70 -9.98
N GLY A 11 -13.95 6.91 -10.79
CA GLY A 11 -14.93 5.93 -10.33
C GLY A 11 -14.25 4.60 -9.95
N SER A 12 -14.77 3.97 -8.91
CA SER A 12 -14.43 2.60 -8.53
C SER A 12 -14.99 1.58 -9.53
N PHE A 13 -14.93 0.29 -9.21
CA PHE A 13 -15.51 -0.78 -10.01
C PHE A 13 -17.06 -0.82 -9.94
N GLY A 14 -17.68 -0.15 -8.99
CA GLY A 14 -19.13 -0.15 -8.75
C GLY A 14 -20.02 0.48 -9.83
N GLY A 15 -19.44 1.02 -10.90
CA GLY A 15 -20.21 1.55 -12.03
C GLY A 15 -21.04 2.81 -11.73
N LYS A 16 -20.88 3.40 -10.54
CA LYS A 16 -21.52 4.69 -10.18
C LYS A 16 -20.61 5.86 -10.55
N SER A 17 -21.22 6.94 -11.02
CA SER A 17 -20.49 8.19 -11.28
C SER A 17 -20.26 8.94 -9.97
N PRO A 18 -19.02 9.24 -9.57
CA PRO A 18 -18.75 10.00 -8.34
C PRO A 18 -19.26 11.44 -8.39
N ASP A 19 -19.57 11.96 -9.58
CA ASP A 19 -19.92 13.38 -9.79
C ASP A 19 -21.00 13.60 -10.86
N GLY A 20 -21.78 12.58 -11.20
CA GLY A 20 -22.84 12.65 -12.22
C GLY A 20 -22.32 12.77 -13.67
N SER A 21 -21.02 12.55 -13.91
CA SER A 21 -20.45 12.60 -15.25
C SER A 21 -20.90 11.42 -16.12
N HIS A 22 -20.72 11.53 -17.43
CA HIS A 22 -20.99 10.44 -18.37
C HIS A 22 -19.88 9.38 -18.35
N PRO A 23 -20.20 8.09 -18.60
CA PRO A 23 -19.21 7.03 -18.70
C PRO A 23 -18.25 7.25 -19.87
N GLY A 24 -17.06 6.70 -19.75
CA GLY A 24 -16.02 6.77 -20.77
C GLY A 24 -16.38 5.95 -22.02
N GLN A 25 -15.94 6.44 -23.18
CA GLN A 25 -15.97 5.69 -24.41
C GLN A 25 -14.87 4.62 -24.38
N VAL A 26 -15.22 3.37 -24.62
CA VAL A 26 -14.29 2.25 -24.61
C VAL A 26 -13.31 2.33 -25.79
N LEU A 27 -12.03 2.19 -25.50
CA LEU A 27 -10.96 1.94 -26.45
C LEU A 27 -10.40 0.54 -26.15
N LYS A 28 -10.72 -0.44 -26.98
CA LYS A 28 -10.24 -1.81 -26.81
C LYS A 28 -8.74 -1.87 -27.10
N LEU A 29 -7.97 -2.40 -26.19
CA LEU A 29 -6.51 -2.54 -26.29
C LEU A 29 -6.10 -4.00 -26.45
N ASN A 30 -6.61 -4.88 -25.59
CA ASN A 30 -6.32 -6.32 -25.55
C ASN A 30 -4.82 -6.64 -25.53
N GLN A 31 -4.02 -5.80 -24.86
CA GLN A 31 -2.58 -5.98 -24.78
C GLN A 31 -2.21 -6.94 -23.65
N LYS A 32 -1.37 -7.92 -23.99
CA LYS A 32 -0.82 -8.87 -23.03
C LYS A 32 0.70 -8.78 -23.07
N PHE A 33 1.33 -8.77 -21.91
CA PHE A 33 2.78 -8.73 -21.80
C PHE A 33 3.22 -9.46 -20.52
N ARG A 34 4.52 -9.69 -20.39
CA ARG A 34 5.11 -10.27 -19.20
C ARG A 34 6.05 -9.24 -18.57
N PHE A 35 5.87 -9.02 -17.25
CA PHE A 35 6.68 -8.08 -16.49
C PHE A 35 6.90 -8.62 -15.07
N ALA A 36 8.13 -8.51 -14.57
CA ALA A 36 8.52 -8.99 -13.24
C ALA A 36 8.13 -10.47 -12.98
N GLY A 37 8.27 -11.31 -14.03
CA GLY A 37 7.93 -12.72 -13.95
C GLY A 37 6.43 -13.05 -13.96
N ARG A 38 5.55 -12.06 -14.08
CA ARG A 38 4.08 -12.18 -14.02
C ARG A 38 3.44 -11.86 -15.36
N ASP A 39 2.26 -12.41 -15.61
CA ASP A 39 1.47 -12.17 -16.82
C ASP A 39 0.50 -11.01 -16.59
N TRP A 40 0.55 -10.01 -17.47
CA TRP A 40 -0.25 -8.80 -17.40
C TRP A 40 -1.19 -8.70 -18.59
N TYR A 41 -2.33 -8.08 -18.36
CA TYR A 41 -3.33 -7.84 -19.40
C TYR A 41 -3.96 -6.46 -19.23
N VAL A 42 -3.97 -5.70 -20.32
CA VAL A 42 -4.65 -4.41 -20.41
C VAL A 42 -5.78 -4.52 -21.44
N PRO A 43 -7.02 -4.81 -21.00
CA PRO A 43 -8.15 -5.06 -21.90
C PRO A 43 -8.61 -3.82 -22.63
N ALA A 44 -8.71 -2.70 -21.93
CA ALA A 44 -9.31 -1.48 -22.47
C ALA A 44 -8.83 -0.23 -21.72
N ALA A 45 -8.90 0.88 -22.42
CA ALA A 45 -8.92 2.21 -21.84
C ALA A 45 -10.30 2.85 -22.06
N TYR A 46 -10.67 3.77 -21.19
CA TYR A 46 -11.94 4.47 -21.22
C TYR A 46 -11.71 5.97 -21.31
N LEU A 47 -12.19 6.57 -22.41
CA LEU A 47 -11.97 7.97 -22.73
C LEU A 47 -13.14 8.79 -22.20
N THR A 48 -12.95 9.42 -21.05
CA THR A 48 -13.95 10.27 -20.40
C THR A 48 -13.79 11.74 -20.82
N ALA A 49 -14.71 12.59 -20.40
CA ALA A 49 -14.56 14.03 -20.61
C ALA A 49 -13.36 14.61 -19.81
N LYS A 50 -13.04 14.04 -18.65
CA LYS A 50 -12.02 14.55 -17.71
C LYS A 50 -10.65 13.94 -17.91
N GLY A 51 -10.57 12.71 -18.40
CA GLY A 51 -9.31 11.97 -18.50
C GLY A 51 -9.45 10.60 -19.12
N LEU A 52 -8.35 9.88 -19.13
CA LEU A 52 -8.24 8.47 -19.48
C LEU A 52 -8.41 7.64 -18.21
N VAL A 53 -9.18 6.56 -18.27
CA VAL A 53 -9.21 5.51 -17.25
C VAL A 53 -8.67 4.23 -17.86
N LEU A 54 -7.79 3.53 -17.16
CA LEU A 54 -7.13 2.32 -17.64
C LEU A 54 -7.32 1.20 -16.64
N ASP A 55 -7.78 0.03 -17.13
CA ASP A 55 -7.81 -1.19 -16.33
C ASP A 55 -6.57 -2.02 -16.67
N ILE A 56 -5.83 -2.40 -15.63
CA ILE A 56 -4.59 -3.19 -15.70
C ILE A 56 -4.80 -4.42 -14.81
N LEU A 57 -4.61 -5.60 -15.38
CA LEU A 57 -4.85 -6.86 -14.71
C LEU A 57 -3.57 -7.67 -14.65
N MET A 58 -3.30 -8.27 -13.49
CA MET A 58 -2.20 -9.19 -13.28
C MET A 58 -2.75 -10.57 -12.92
N ARG A 59 -2.26 -11.59 -13.61
CA ARG A 59 -2.68 -12.99 -13.42
C ARG A 59 -1.79 -13.70 -12.42
N ALA A 60 -2.41 -14.49 -11.56
CA ALA A 60 -1.75 -15.50 -10.74
C ALA A 60 -2.30 -16.87 -11.10
N ASP A 61 -1.41 -17.83 -11.41
CA ASP A 61 -1.81 -19.20 -11.73
C ASP A 61 -2.46 -19.87 -10.53
N LYS A 62 -3.46 -20.72 -10.78
CA LYS A 62 -4.15 -21.51 -9.76
C LYS A 62 -3.19 -22.32 -8.87
N ALA A 63 -2.19 -22.98 -9.46
CA ALA A 63 -1.21 -23.74 -8.71
C ALA A 63 -0.40 -22.87 -7.75
N ALA A 64 0.02 -21.67 -8.17
CA ALA A 64 0.73 -20.73 -7.30
C ALA A 64 -0.15 -20.26 -6.12
N LEU A 65 -1.46 -20.10 -6.34
CA LEU A 65 -2.41 -19.75 -5.28
C LEU A 65 -2.63 -20.92 -4.31
N GLU A 66 -2.77 -22.14 -4.81
CA GLU A 66 -2.91 -23.34 -3.98
C GLU A 66 -1.66 -23.56 -3.10
N ASP A 67 -0.47 -23.41 -3.66
CA ASP A 67 0.79 -23.51 -2.93
C ASP A 67 0.91 -22.42 -1.86
N PHE A 68 0.52 -21.19 -2.19
CA PHE A 68 0.49 -20.07 -1.25
C PHE A 68 -0.48 -20.35 -0.09
N CYS A 69 -1.72 -20.70 -0.36
CA CYS A 69 -2.73 -20.99 0.66
C CYS A 69 -2.27 -22.12 1.58
N LYS A 70 -1.72 -23.20 1.01
CA LYS A 70 -1.21 -24.33 1.80
C LYS A 70 -0.02 -23.95 2.68
N LYS A 71 0.90 -23.14 2.16
CA LYS A 71 2.07 -22.70 2.93
C LYS A 71 1.68 -21.82 4.10
N TRP A 72 0.68 -20.95 3.91
CA TRP A 72 0.30 -19.91 4.84
C TRP A 72 -1.05 -20.16 5.54
N GLU A 73 -1.54 -21.42 5.57
CA GLU A 73 -2.82 -21.78 6.21
C GLU A 73 -2.88 -21.43 7.70
N HIS A 74 -1.72 -21.35 8.37
CA HIS A 74 -1.62 -21.03 9.79
C HIS A 74 -1.70 -19.53 10.11
N LEU A 75 -1.82 -18.65 9.11
CA LEU A 75 -1.98 -17.21 9.34
C LEU A 75 -3.32 -16.83 9.98
N GLU A 76 -4.27 -17.76 10.02
CA GLU A 76 -5.55 -17.60 10.72
C GLU A 76 -5.44 -17.82 12.25
N ASP A 77 -4.29 -18.29 12.73
CA ASP A 77 -4.01 -18.46 14.16
C ASP A 77 -3.82 -17.10 14.86
N GLU A 78 -4.30 -16.97 16.12
CA GLU A 78 -4.33 -15.69 16.83
C GLU A 78 -2.94 -15.14 17.22
N ASP A 79 -1.90 -15.99 17.27
CA ASP A 79 -0.57 -15.64 17.79
C ASP A 79 0.54 -15.60 16.70
N VAL A 80 0.21 -15.29 15.46
CA VAL A 80 1.21 -15.25 14.39
C VAL A 80 2.06 -13.98 14.48
N PRO A 81 3.41 -14.08 14.52
CA PRO A 81 4.30 -12.92 14.54
C PRO A 81 4.16 -12.02 13.29
N ASN A 82 4.34 -10.72 13.45
CA ASN A 82 4.20 -9.75 12.35
C ASN A 82 5.16 -10.00 11.18
N ASP A 83 6.38 -10.45 11.44
CA ASP A 83 7.37 -10.76 10.40
C ASP A 83 6.91 -11.94 9.50
N VAL A 84 6.12 -12.85 10.05
CA VAL A 84 5.50 -13.96 9.31
C VAL A 84 4.40 -13.43 8.39
N PHE A 85 3.57 -12.47 8.85
CA PHE A 85 2.59 -11.79 7.99
C PHE A 85 3.27 -11.01 6.87
N GLU A 86 4.31 -10.22 7.18
CA GLU A 86 5.08 -9.49 6.17
C GLU A 86 5.72 -10.43 5.13
N GLN A 87 6.16 -11.61 5.56
CA GLN A 87 6.69 -12.59 4.63
C GLN A 87 5.58 -13.16 3.74
N ALA A 88 4.41 -13.46 4.30
CA ALA A 88 3.27 -13.95 3.52
C ALA A 88 2.81 -12.90 2.50
N GLU A 89 2.73 -11.63 2.86
CA GLU A 89 2.39 -10.55 1.93
C GLU A 89 3.37 -10.46 0.77
N ARG A 90 4.68 -10.57 1.03
CA ARG A 90 5.71 -10.58 -0.03
C ARG A 90 5.61 -11.78 -0.98
N GLU A 91 5.16 -12.92 -0.46
CA GLU A 91 5.02 -14.16 -1.23
C GLU A 91 3.65 -14.28 -1.93
N ASN A 92 2.70 -13.43 -1.60
CA ASN A 92 1.36 -13.47 -2.18
C ASN A 92 1.40 -13.30 -3.71
N PRO A 93 0.93 -14.29 -4.47
CA PRO A 93 0.95 -14.23 -5.93
C PRO A 93 0.12 -13.10 -6.52
N LEU A 94 -0.87 -12.58 -5.78
CA LEU A 94 -1.72 -11.46 -6.18
C LEU A 94 -1.17 -10.10 -5.75
N ALA A 95 -0.15 -10.06 -4.89
CA ALA A 95 0.46 -8.82 -4.47
C ALA A 95 1.61 -8.41 -5.41
N PHE A 96 1.52 -7.23 -5.98
CA PHE A 96 2.60 -6.56 -6.70
C PHE A 96 2.35 -5.07 -6.71
N GLU A 97 3.18 -4.34 -6.00
CA GLU A 97 3.04 -2.90 -5.92
C GLU A 97 3.82 -2.19 -7.01
N PHE A 98 3.17 -1.26 -7.67
CA PHE A 98 3.76 -0.48 -8.74
C PHE A 98 3.10 0.89 -8.89
N SER A 99 3.82 1.82 -9.50
CA SER A 99 3.30 3.11 -9.97
C SER A 99 3.12 3.06 -11.47
N PRO A 100 1.90 3.26 -12.00
CA PRO A 100 1.66 3.34 -13.44
C PRO A 100 1.92 4.76 -13.95
N GLN A 101 2.59 4.87 -15.09
CA GLN A 101 2.70 6.12 -15.84
C GLN A 101 2.18 5.92 -17.25
N ILE A 102 1.37 6.87 -17.74
CA ILE A 102 0.82 6.84 -19.08
C ILE A 102 1.46 7.93 -19.93
N GLU A 103 1.92 7.53 -21.11
CA GLU A 103 2.28 8.45 -22.19
C GLU A 103 1.24 8.35 -23.32
N LEU A 104 0.63 9.47 -23.66
CA LEU A 104 -0.36 9.59 -24.72
C LEU A 104 0.13 10.58 -25.76
N ASN A 105 0.28 10.14 -27.03
CA ASN A 105 0.77 10.98 -28.13
C ASN A 105 2.07 11.73 -27.78
N GLY A 106 3.03 11.05 -27.11
CA GLY A 106 4.30 11.63 -26.65
C GLY A 106 4.20 12.54 -25.44
N GLN A 107 3.06 12.57 -24.74
CA GLN A 107 2.90 13.37 -23.54
C GLN A 107 2.52 12.51 -22.32
N THR A 108 3.27 12.64 -21.27
CA THR A 108 2.94 12.01 -19.98
C THR A 108 1.70 12.65 -19.38
N LEU A 109 0.71 11.82 -19.02
CA LEU A 109 -0.49 12.25 -18.30
C LEU A 109 -0.22 12.21 -16.77
N PRO A 110 -0.75 13.20 -16.03
CA PRO A 110 -0.66 13.16 -14.58
C PRO A 110 -1.54 12.03 -14.02
N PHE A 111 -1.13 11.45 -12.90
CA PHE A 111 -1.93 10.49 -12.13
C PHE A 111 -2.96 11.23 -11.26
N SER A 112 -4.14 10.66 -11.09
CA SER A 112 -5.18 11.20 -10.20
C SER A 112 -5.55 10.23 -9.09
N GLN A 113 -6.07 9.07 -9.43
CA GLN A 113 -6.61 8.10 -8.47
C GLN A 113 -6.46 6.68 -9.00
N GLY A 114 -6.30 5.72 -8.07
CA GLY A 114 -6.31 4.29 -8.35
C GLY A 114 -7.25 3.54 -7.43
N HIS A 115 -7.82 2.47 -7.93
CA HIS A 115 -8.61 1.48 -7.20
C HIS A 115 -8.05 0.11 -7.54
N GLY A 116 -7.93 -0.75 -6.52
CA GLY A 116 -7.50 -2.13 -6.68
C GLY A 116 -8.53 -3.08 -6.05
N LEU A 117 -8.63 -4.27 -6.61
CA LEU A 117 -9.30 -5.40 -5.99
C LEU A 117 -8.65 -6.69 -6.47
N SER A 118 -8.88 -7.78 -5.76
CA SER A 118 -8.33 -9.10 -6.07
C SER A 118 -9.44 -10.13 -6.18
N TYR A 119 -9.39 -10.92 -7.25
CA TYR A 119 -10.21 -12.11 -7.41
C TYR A 119 -9.40 -13.35 -7.06
N HIS A 120 -9.87 -14.11 -6.08
CA HIS A 120 -9.22 -15.34 -5.62
C HIS A 120 -10.18 -16.54 -5.78
N PRO A 121 -9.93 -17.45 -6.73
CA PRO A 121 -10.88 -18.51 -7.07
C PRO A 121 -11.16 -19.49 -5.93
N LEU A 122 -10.19 -19.70 -5.01
CA LEU A 122 -10.35 -20.64 -3.90
C LEU A 122 -11.24 -20.11 -2.77
N PHE A 123 -11.41 -18.79 -2.66
CA PHE A 123 -12.22 -18.16 -1.61
C PHE A 123 -13.63 -17.75 -2.05
N GLN A 124 -14.00 -17.96 -3.31
CA GLN A 124 -15.32 -17.59 -3.84
C GLN A 124 -16.49 -18.32 -3.15
N ASN A 125 -16.23 -19.47 -2.51
CA ASN A 125 -17.24 -20.25 -1.79
C ASN A 125 -17.20 -20.05 -0.26
N ALA A 126 -16.18 -19.38 0.27
CA ALA A 126 -16.00 -19.23 1.71
C ALA A 126 -16.78 -18.03 2.31
N ALA A 127 -17.24 -17.12 1.46
CA ALA A 127 -18.00 -15.98 1.94
C ALA A 127 -19.14 -15.66 0.95
N ALA A 128 -20.29 -16.29 1.15
CA ALA A 128 -21.47 -15.46 1.18
C ALA A 128 -21.36 -14.60 2.45
N CYS A 129 -20.37 -13.71 2.53
CA CYS A 129 -20.42 -12.59 3.46
C CYS A 129 -21.73 -11.91 3.14
N GLU A 130 -22.65 -11.90 4.12
CA GLU A 130 -23.77 -10.99 4.08
C GLU A 130 -23.19 -9.62 3.72
N PRO A 131 -23.74 -8.93 2.71
CA PRO A 131 -23.22 -7.63 2.33
C PRO A 131 -23.14 -6.79 3.60
N ALA A 132 -21.95 -6.27 3.90
CA ALA A 132 -21.81 -5.34 4.99
C ALA A 132 -22.78 -4.19 4.71
N LEU A 133 -23.83 -4.09 5.50
CA LEU A 133 -24.75 -2.97 5.44
C LEU A 133 -23.92 -1.74 5.83
N ASP A 134 -23.97 -0.69 5.01
CA ASP A 134 -23.45 0.60 5.42
C ASP A 134 -24.20 1.12 6.65
N GLU A 135 -23.68 2.16 7.29
CA GLU A 135 -24.26 2.78 8.49
C GLU A 135 -25.72 3.24 8.31
N TYR A 136 -26.24 3.22 7.07
CA TYR A 136 -27.61 3.61 6.69
C TYR A 136 -28.49 2.43 6.24
N GLY A 137 -27.97 1.19 6.33
CA GLY A 137 -28.75 -0.01 5.96
C GLY A 137 -28.95 -0.17 4.45
N GLU A 138 -28.24 0.62 3.63
CA GLU A 138 -28.23 0.46 2.18
C GLU A 138 -27.11 -0.51 1.81
N SER A 139 -27.47 -1.71 1.36
CA SER A 139 -26.50 -2.59 0.69
C SER A 139 -26.16 -1.98 -0.65
N ASP A 140 -24.87 -1.80 -0.92
CA ASP A 140 -24.39 -1.30 -2.21
C ASP A 140 -24.50 -2.43 -3.28
N PHE A 141 -25.76 -2.86 -3.55
CA PHE A 141 -26.09 -3.94 -4.51
C PHE A 141 -25.61 -3.67 -5.93
N ASP A 142 -25.16 -2.46 -6.24
CA ASP A 142 -24.67 -2.07 -7.56
C ASP A 142 -23.16 -2.20 -7.74
N THR A 143 -22.40 -2.61 -6.71
CA THR A 143 -20.97 -2.88 -6.88
C THR A 143 -20.82 -4.22 -7.59
N PRO A 144 -20.26 -4.26 -8.82
CA PRO A 144 -20.02 -5.53 -9.47
C PRO A 144 -19.08 -6.35 -8.57
N THR A 145 -19.47 -7.57 -8.34
CA THR A 145 -18.60 -8.54 -7.68
C THR A 145 -17.35 -8.73 -8.53
N GLU A 146 -16.23 -9.12 -7.92
CA GLU A 146 -14.99 -9.46 -8.64
C GLU A 146 -15.28 -10.44 -9.78
N ARG A 147 -16.21 -11.36 -9.56
CA ARG A 147 -16.66 -12.32 -10.57
C ARG A 147 -17.27 -11.64 -11.79
N ALA A 148 -18.05 -10.58 -11.64
CA ALA A 148 -18.62 -9.85 -12.77
C ALA A 148 -17.53 -9.18 -13.62
N ILE A 149 -16.41 -8.77 -13.03
CA ILE A 149 -15.26 -8.23 -13.75
C ILE A 149 -14.56 -9.33 -14.56
N ILE A 150 -14.37 -10.51 -13.96
CA ILE A 150 -13.80 -11.68 -14.63
C ILE A 150 -14.62 -12.03 -15.87
N ASP A 151 -15.95 -12.12 -15.71
CA ASP A 151 -16.88 -12.44 -16.80
C ASP A 151 -16.93 -11.35 -17.88
N HIS A 152 -16.86 -10.07 -17.46
CA HIS A 152 -16.85 -8.92 -18.40
C HIS A 152 -15.65 -8.94 -19.34
N TYR A 153 -14.46 -9.23 -18.83
CA TYR A 153 -13.24 -9.27 -19.63
C TYR A 153 -12.95 -10.67 -20.22
N GLY A 154 -13.81 -11.67 -19.96
CA GLY A 154 -13.64 -13.03 -20.44
C GLY A 154 -12.37 -13.69 -19.91
N LEU A 155 -12.02 -13.41 -18.64
CA LEU A 155 -10.85 -13.96 -17.97
C LEU A 155 -11.11 -15.40 -17.53
N ASN A 156 -10.03 -16.16 -17.35
CA ASN A 156 -10.15 -17.51 -16.81
C ASN A 156 -10.52 -17.44 -15.31
N PRO A 157 -11.68 -17.95 -14.88
CA PRO A 157 -12.11 -17.90 -13.49
C PRO A 157 -11.40 -18.90 -12.57
N GLU A 158 -10.59 -19.81 -13.11
CA GLU A 158 -9.75 -20.72 -12.33
C GLU A 158 -8.43 -20.07 -11.88
N ASP A 159 -8.04 -18.94 -12.51
CA ASP A 159 -6.87 -18.18 -12.14
C ASP A 159 -7.23 -17.07 -11.14
N GLY A 160 -6.23 -16.62 -10.37
CA GLY A 160 -6.35 -15.39 -9.59
C GLY A 160 -6.04 -14.16 -10.43
N TRP A 161 -6.65 -13.05 -10.05
CA TRP A 161 -6.47 -11.78 -10.75
C TRP A 161 -6.36 -10.63 -9.77
N ALA A 162 -5.26 -9.89 -9.84
CA ALA A 162 -5.20 -8.55 -9.26
C ALA A 162 -5.64 -7.55 -10.32
N ILE A 163 -6.62 -6.73 -10.00
CA ILE A 163 -7.31 -5.83 -10.93
C ILE A 163 -7.12 -4.42 -10.45
N HIS A 164 -6.53 -3.58 -11.29
CA HIS A 164 -6.25 -2.19 -10.99
C HIS A 164 -6.95 -1.28 -11.99
N ARG A 165 -7.59 -0.23 -11.51
CA ARG A 165 -8.19 0.83 -12.32
C ARG A 165 -7.55 2.16 -11.96
N TYR A 166 -6.97 2.83 -12.95
CA TYR A 166 -6.27 4.09 -12.75
C TYR A 166 -6.86 5.20 -13.62
N SER A 167 -6.94 6.41 -13.05
CA SER A 167 -7.45 7.59 -13.71
C SER A 167 -6.34 8.61 -13.96
N PHE A 168 -6.27 9.11 -15.20
CA PHE A 168 -5.25 10.06 -15.66
C PHE A 168 -5.95 11.26 -16.32
N PRO A 169 -5.97 12.46 -15.69
CA PRO A 169 -6.62 13.64 -16.25
C PRO A 169 -5.94 14.11 -17.53
N TRP A 170 -6.72 14.70 -18.44
CA TRP A 170 -6.16 15.32 -19.64
C TRP A 170 -5.28 16.50 -19.26
N LYS A 171 -4.06 16.56 -19.79
CA LYS A 171 -3.09 17.63 -19.51
C LYS A 171 -3.62 19.03 -19.87
N THR A 172 -4.41 19.13 -20.97
CA THR A 172 -4.99 20.38 -21.47
C THR A 172 -6.43 20.61 -21.01
N LYS A 173 -6.95 19.80 -20.06
CA LYS A 173 -8.37 19.79 -19.66
C LYS A 173 -9.36 19.52 -20.81
N ARG A 174 -8.88 19.00 -21.93
CA ARG A 174 -9.68 18.62 -23.10
C ARG A 174 -9.23 17.26 -23.60
N ARG A 175 -10.21 16.44 -23.98
CA ARG A 175 -9.96 15.16 -24.63
C ARG A 175 -9.21 15.40 -25.95
N PRO A 176 -8.14 14.65 -26.26
CA PRO A 176 -7.46 14.75 -27.56
C PRO A 176 -8.39 14.32 -28.68
N LYS A 177 -8.25 14.95 -29.86
CA LYS A 177 -9.08 14.65 -31.06
C LYS A 177 -8.77 13.25 -31.62
N SER A 178 -7.52 12.79 -31.49
CA SER A 178 -7.05 11.49 -31.94
C SER A 178 -6.04 10.92 -30.95
N ILE A 179 -5.96 9.60 -30.89
CA ILE A 179 -4.95 8.87 -30.16
C ILE A 179 -4.14 8.11 -31.19
N SER A 180 -2.88 8.47 -31.37
CA SER A 180 -1.95 7.82 -32.30
C SER A 180 -0.94 6.93 -31.61
N SER A 181 -0.72 7.15 -30.32
CA SER A 181 0.15 6.29 -29.49
C SER A 181 -0.32 6.32 -28.03
N LEU A 182 -0.22 5.19 -27.39
CA LEU A 182 -0.49 5.01 -25.97
C LEU A 182 0.54 4.02 -25.40
N ALA A 183 1.26 4.42 -24.39
CA ALA A 183 2.23 3.56 -23.70
C ALA A 183 2.01 3.58 -22.20
N LEU A 184 2.23 2.44 -21.56
CA LEU A 184 2.16 2.23 -20.12
C LEU A 184 3.55 1.91 -19.60
N THR A 185 4.05 2.69 -18.66
CA THR A 185 5.24 2.35 -17.89
C THR A 185 4.82 1.85 -16.51
N LEU A 186 5.30 0.68 -16.14
CA LEU A 186 5.15 0.11 -14.80
C LEU A 186 6.47 0.31 -14.04
N THR A 187 6.42 1.04 -12.94
CA THR A 187 7.55 1.24 -12.03
C THR A 187 7.28 0.47 -10.74
N PRO A 188 7.99 -0.64 -10.47
CA PRO A 188 7.84 -1.39 -9.23
C PRO A 188 8.13 -0.52 -8.02
N GLN A 189 7.35 -0.69 -6.95
CA GLN A 189 7.68 -0.10 -5.67
C GLN A 189 8.78 -0.93 -4.99
N PRO A 190 9.62 -0.30 -4.16
CA PRO A 190 10.59 -1.02 -3.37
C PRO A 190 9.91 -2.03 -2.43
N VAL A 191 10.46 -3.23 -2.38
CA VAL A 191 10.04 -4.27 -1.43
C VAL A 191 10.82 -4.10 -0.14
N ARG A 192 10.14 -4.13 1.00
CA ARG A 192 10.78 -4.12 2.32
C ARG A 192 11.33 -5.50 2.63
N VAL A 193 12.62 -5.56 2.94
CA VAL A 193 13.31 -6.79 3.34
C VAL A 193 13.90 -6.57 4.73
N PRO A 194 13.34 -7.22 5.77
CA PRO A 194 13.89 -7.13 7.12
C PRO A 194 15.31 -7.65 7.16
N GLY A 195 16.18 -6.89 7.80
CA GLY A 195 17.57 -7.25 8.07
C GLY A 195 17.80 -7.64 9.53
N ALA A 196 19.04 -7.50 9.96
CA ALA A 196 19.43 -7.87 11.32
C ALA A 196 18.91 -6.86 12.36
N GLU A 197 18.57 -7.39 13.54
CA GLU A 197 18.19 -6.63 14.72
C GLU A 197 19.41 -6.21 15.54
N PHE A 198 19.30 -5.08 16.21
CA PHE A 198 20.36 -4.55 17.07
C PHE A 198 19.80 -3.63 18.16
N GLU A 199 20.63 -3.37 19.15
CA GLU A 199 20.31 -2.49 20.25
C GLU A 199 21.29 -1.32 20.29
N VAL A 200 20.78 -0.16 20.67
CA VAL A 200 21.58 1.03 20.93
C VAL A 200 21.30 1.50 22.34
N GLN A 201 22.35 1.59 23.14
CA GLN A 201 22.25 2.04 24.53
C GLN A 201 22.69 3.49 24.70
N LYS A 202 23.62 3.96 23.86
CA LYS A 202 24.18 5.31 23.97
C LYS A 202 24.70 5.82 22.63
N PRO A 203 24.85 7.14 22.50
CA PRO A 203 25.55 7.73 21.36
C PRO A 203 26.97 7.15 21.22
N GLY A 204 27.36 6.88 19.97
CA GLY A 204 28.63 6.26 19.62
C GLY A 204 28.57 4.73 19.48
N ASP A 205 27.49 4.08 19.86
CA ASP A 205 27.33 2.64 19.63
C ASP A 205 27.33 2.33 18.12
N ILE A 206 27.97 1.20 17.77
CA ILE A 206 28.25 0.80 16.40
C ILE A 206 27.63 -0.57 16.13
N PHE A 207 26.93 -0.67 15.01
CA PHE A 207 26.39 -1.94 14.51
C PHE A 207 26.88 -2.21 13.09
N ALA A 208 27.48 -3.39 12.88
CA ALA A 208 28.00 -3.83 11.59
C ALA A 208 27.03 -4.83 10.93
N PHE A 209 26.75 -4.65 9.67
CA PHE A 209 25.89 -5.52 8.86
C PHE A 209 26.37 -5.57 7.40
N SER A 210 25.79 -6.43 6.59
CA SER A 210 26.12 -6.51 5.17
C SER A 210 24.87 -6.64 4.33
N HIS A 211 24.91 -6.09 3.13
CA HIS A 211 23.85 -6.22 2.13
C HIS A 211 24.45 -6.38 0.74
N ASN A 212 24.02 -7.41 0.02
CA ASN A 212 24.56 -7.76 -1.33
C ASN A 212 26.10 -7.82 -1.37
N GLY A 213 26.73 -8.36 -0.31
CA GLY A 213 28.18 -8.49 -0.19
C GLY A 213 28.92 -7.18 0.16
N ILE A 214 28.23 -6.08 0.35
CA ILE A 214 28.80 -4.81 0.78
C ILE A 214 28.68 -4.71 2.31
N PRO A 215 29.81 -4.54 3.03
CA PRO A 215 29.78 -4.31 4.47
C PRO A 215 29.38 -2.86 4.77
N TYR A 216 28.50 -2.70 5.74
CA TYR A 216 28.05 -1.41 6.25
C TYR A 216 28.26 -1.32 7.75
N THR A 217 28.40 -0.11 8.22
CA THR A 217 28.49 0.21 9.64
C THR A 217 27.51 1.33 9.96
N LEU A 218 26.55 1.06 10.83
CA LEU A 218 25.68 2.07 11.43
C LEU A 218 26.35 2.59 12.71
N THR A 219 26.35 3.90 12.90
CA THR A 219 26.82 4.56 14.13
C THR A 219 25.68 5.43 14.67
N ALA A 220 25.20 5.14 15.86
CA ALA A 220 24.25 5.97 16.57
C ALA A 220 24.88 7.29 16.95
N GLN A 221 24.29 8.40 16.55
CA GLN A 221 24.80 9.75 16.84
C GLN A 221 24.15 10.34 18.08
N ASN A 222 22.85 10.13 18.23
CA ASN A 222 22.08 10.62 19.36
C ASN A 222 20.86 9.72 19.63
N LEU A 223 20.40 9.72 20.88
CA LEU A 223 19.20 9.06 21.38
C LEU A 223 18.48 10.04 22.30
N GLU A 224 17.30 10.49 21.88
CA GLU A 224 16.54 11.50 22.63
C GLU A 224 15.13 10.99 22.93
N PRO A 225 14.76 10.81 24.20
CA PRO A 225 13.37 10.62 24.59
C PRO A 225 12.55 11.86 24.18
N GLN A 226 11.42 11.62 23.52
CA GLN A 226 10.54 12.65 23.03
C GLN A 226 9.11 12.41 23.53
N THR A 227 8.30 13.47 23.55
CA THR A 227 6.90 13.37 23.94
C THR A 227 6.05 14.18 22.95
N LEU A 228 5.08 13.54 22.33
CA LEU A 228 4.09 14.22 21.50
C LEU A 228 3.20 15.13 22.37
N PRO A 229 2.75 16.28 21.83
CA PRO A 229 1.76 17.11 22.50
C PRO A 229 0.49 16.32 22.83
N LYS A 230 -0.15 16.61 23.95
CA LYS A 230 -1.39 15.92 24.39
C LYS A 230 -2.53 16.00 23.36
N ASN A 231 -2.51 16.95 22.47
CA ASN A 231 -3.49 17.17 21.41
C ASN A 231 -3.02 16.63 20.03
N ALA A 232 -1.97 15.83 20.00
CA ALA A 232 -1.53 15.18 18.76
C ALA A 232 -2.58 14.21 18.18
N PHE A 233 -3.39 13.64 19.06
CA PHE A 233 -4.51 12.77 18.73
C PHE A 233 -5.82 13.41 19.17
N SER A 234 -6.81 13.43 18.30
CA SER A 234 -8.05 14.22 18.50
C SER A 234 -9.24 13.47 19.10
N ASP A 235 -9.12 12.16 19.38
CA ASP A 235 -10.22 11.40 19.96
C ASP A 235 -10.28 11.60 21.48
N ALA A 236 -11.39 12.20 21.96
CA ALA A 236 -11.57 12.49 23.38
C ALA A 236 -11.91 11.24 24.22
N ARG A 237 -12.27 10.12 23.59
CA ARG A 237 -12.66 8.87 24.26
C ARG A 237 -11.47 8.04 24.71
N PHE A 238 -10.28 8.27 24.11
CA PHE A 238 -9.10 7.47 24.36
C PHE A 238 -7.93 8.30 24.85
N ASP A 239 -7.13 7.69 25.70
CA ASP A 239 -5.77 8.11 25.99
C ASP A 239 -4.84 7.37 25.03
N PHE A 240 -4.00 8.12 24.32
CA PHE A 240 -3.05 7.58 23.37
C PHE A 240 -1.63 7.60 23.95
N PRO A 241 -0.80 6.59 23.66
CA PRO A 241 0.61 6.63 23.99
C PRO A 241 1.24 7.82 23.24
N ASN A 242 2.15 8.53 23.90
CA ASN A 242 2.71 9.76 23.33
C ASN A 242 4.21 9.90 23.56
N ARG A 243 4.87 8.90 24.09
CA ARG A 243 6.31 8.90 24.35
C ARG A 243 7.03 7.98 23.38
N PHE A 244 8.14 8.44 22.85
CA PHE A 244 8.98 7.69 21.93
C PHE A 244 10.43 8.13 22.10
N THR A 245 11.36 7.38 21.52
CA THR A 245 12.77 7.73 21.43
C THR A 245 13.13 8.01 19.98
N ALA A 246 13.67 9.18 19.71
CA ALA A 246 14.26 9.51 18.43
C ALA A 246 15.73 9.12 18.42
N MET A 247 16.16 8.36 17.41
CA MET A 247 17.55 8.01 17.18
C MET A 247 18.05 8.68 15.91
N THR A 248 19.14 9.44 16.01
CA THR A 248 19.88 9.88 14.82
C THR A 248 21.09 8.97 14.61
N TYR A 249 21.36 8.64 13.35
CA TYR A 249 22.43 7.70 13.00
C TYR A 249 23.05 8.03 11.64
N THR A 250 24.24 7.48 11.42
CA THR A 250 24.92 7.51 10.11
C THR A 250 25.24 6.10 9.66
N VAL A 251 25.29 5.88 8.33
CA VAL A 251 25.70 4.61 7.73
C VAL A 251 26.92 4.83 6.86
N SER A 252 27.92 3.96 7.00
CA SER A 252 29.18 4.01 6.22
C SER A 252 29.53 2.62 5.67
N PRO A 253 29.89 2.50 4.38
CA PRO A 253 29.85 3.54 3.36
C PRO A 253 28.41 4.08 3.15
N ALA A 254 28.29 5.26 2.56
CA ALA A 254 26.97 5.83 2.28
C ALA A 254 26.17 4.90 1.34
N PRO A 255 25.00 4.38 1.76
CA PRO A 255 24.20 3.54 0.90
C PRO A 255 23.55 4.35 -0.24
N PRO A 256 23.11 3.69 -1.32
CA PRO A 256 22.21 4.31 -2.28
C PRO A 256 21.00 4.97 -1.58
N LYS A 257 20.50 6.05 -2.18
CA LYS A 257 19.37 6.79 -1.61
C LYS A 257 18.17 5.87 -1.39
N ASN A 258 17.59 5.93 -0.19
CA ASN A 258 16.42 5.15 0.22
C ASN A 258 16.62 3.62 0.25
N LEU A 259 17.84 3.10 0.16
CA LEU A 259 18.08 1.66 0.24
C LEU A 259 17.91 1.13 1.66
N ILE A 260 18.27 1.91 2.67
CA ILE A 260 18.33 1.46 4.07
C ILE A 260 17.51 2.40 4.94
N SER A 261 16.65 1.82 5.77
CA SER A 261 16.02 2.47 6.92
C SER A 261 16.24 1.66 8.20
N VAL A 262 15.91 2.25 9.31
CA VAL A 262 15.93 1.60 10.64
C VAL A 262 14.55 1.77 11.24
N GLU A 263 14.03 0.72 11.84
CA GLU A 263 12.73 0.74 12.52
C GLU A 263 12.83 0.10 13.91
N ASP A 264 11.90 0.40 14.78
CA ASP A 264 11.70 -0.29 16.06
C ASP A 264 10.97 -1.62 15.82
N CYS A 265 11.42 -2.68 16.46
CA CYS A 265 10.76 -4.00 16.39
C CYS A 265 9.53 -4.12 17.29
N THR A 266 9.25 -3.12 18.12
CA THR A 266 8.10 -3.12 19.02
C THR A 266 6.88 -2.47 18.36
N GLN A 267 5.70 -2.79 18.90
CA GLN A 267 4.45 -2.15 18.50
C GLN A 267 4.12 -0.98 19.42
N ASN A 268 3.31 -0.07 18.93
CA ASN A 268 2.74 0.97 19.79
C ASN A 268 1.90 0.35 20.91
N ASP A 269 1.95 0.95 22.10
CA ASP A 269 0.98 0.59 23.14
C ASP A 269 -0.45 0.88 22.61
N PRO A 270 -1.41 -0.02 22.85
CA PRO A 270 -2.79 0.21 22.42
C PRO A 270 -3.39 1.42 23.16
N PRO A 271 -4.23 2.23 22.49
CA PRO A 271 -4.97 3.29 23.15
C PRO A 271 -5.84 2.76 24.31
N VAL A 272 -5.92 3.51 25.40
CA VAL A 272 -6.72 3.16 26.58
C VAL A 272 -7.99 4.00 26.60
N GLU A 273 -9.14 3.33 26.68
CA GLU A 273 -10.43 4.02 26.79
C GLU A 273 -10.52 4.77 28.12
N ARG A 274 -10.92 6.04 28.06
CA ARG A 274 -11.16 6.86 29.25
C ARG A 274 -12.46 6.44 29.93
N GLU A 275 -12.46 6.38 31.26
CA GLU A 275 -13.71 6.24 32.00
C GLU A 275 -14.66 7.41 31.64
N ALA A 276 -15.79 7.08 31.03
CA ALA A 276 -16.78 8.07 30.67
C ALA A 276 -17.22 8.86 31.94
N PRO A 277 -17.25 10.21 31.93
CA PRO A 277 -17.81 10.97 32.98
C PRO A 277 -19.27 10.53 33.17
N LYS A 278 -19.71 10.31 34.41
CA LYS A 278 -21.05 9.78 34.78
C LYS A 278 -22.25 10.60 34.28
N ASP A 279 -22.02 11.77 33.69
CA ASP A 279 -23.01 12.73 33.23
C ASP A 279 -22.96 13.02 31.71
N TYR A 280 -22.38 12.15 30.90
CA TYR A 280 -22.47 12.33 29.45
C TYR A 280 -23.84 11.87 28.94
N PRO A 281 -24.60 12.71 28.21
CA PRO A 281 -25.81 12.27 27.56
C PRO A 281 -25.43 11.13 26.59
N PHE A 282 -26.19 10.04 26.69
CA PHE A 282 -26.10 8.88 25.84
C PHE A 282 -26.01 9.31 24.35
N MET A 283 -24.83 9.30 23.78
CA MET A 283 -24.70 9.32 22.34
C MET A 283 -24.87 7.88 21.85
N PRO A 284 -25.72 7.63 20.83
CA PRO A 284 -25.84 6.29 20.28
C PRO A 284 -24.45 5.78 19.90
N GLU A 285 -24.18 4.53 20.27
CA GLU A 285 -22.95 3.83 19.92
C GLU A 285 -22.64 4.07 18.45
N ALA A 286 -21.60 4.84 18.16
CA ALA A 286 -20.96 4.83 16.87
C ALA A 286 -20.29 3.44 16.74
N GLN A 287 -21.04 2.48 16.23
CA GLN A 287 -20.51 1.25 15.71
C GLN A 287 -19.61 1.64 14.54
N ASN A 288 -18.34 1.54 14.74
CA ASN A 288 -17.19 1.80 13.90
C ASN A 288 -16.35 2.97 14.45
N ALA A 289 -15.70 2.72 15.60
CA ALA A 289 -14.40 3.33 15.80
C ALA A 289 -13.53 2.80 14.66
N ALA A 290 -13.37 3.58 13.60
CA ALA A 290 -12.24 3.42 12.73
C ALA A 290 -11.02 3.54 13.66
N VAL A 291 -10.46 2.41 14.05
CA VAL A 291 -9.11 2.36 14.60
C VAL A 291 -8.28 2.93 13.47
N ILE A 292 -7.97 4.22 13.56
CA ILE A 292 -6.92 4.79 12.75
C ILE A 292 -5.68 4.10 13.29
N VAL A 293 -5.31 2.99 12.65
CA VAL A 293 -3.99 2.40 12.76
C VAL A 293 -3.06 3.41 12.09
N ILE A 294 -2.67 4.43 12.86
CA ILE A 294 -1.51 5.25 12.52
C ILE A 294 -0.32 4.39 12.90
N GLY A 295 0.20 3.69 11.91
CA GLY A 295 1.21 2.68 12.07
C GLY A 295 0.56 1.30 12.02
N GLY A 296 0.41 0.78 10.81
CA GLY A 296 0.62 -0.63 10.58
C GLY A 296 2.01 -0.98 11.09
N ALA A 297 2.53 -2.15 10.88
CA ALA A 297 3.90 -2.56 11.21
C ALA A 297 4.99 -1.55 10.74
N ASP A 298 4.59 -0.54 9.99
CA ASP A 298 5.27 0.68 9.63
C ASP A 298 5.11 1.72 10.75
N GLY A 299 5.95 1.66 11.78
CA GLY A 299 6.11 2.79 12.72
C GLY A 299 6.29 4.11 11.95
N PRO A 300 6.07 5.30 12.56
CA PRO A 300 6.13 6.58 11.85
C PRO A 300 7.50 6.74 11.19
N THR A 301 7.59 6.33 9.93
CA THR A 301 8.80 6.48 9.11
C THR A 301 8.85 7.93 8.63
N ALA A 302 9.02 8.85 9.58
CA ALA A 302 9.34 10.23 9.24
C ALA A 302 10.83 10.30 8.95
N LEU A 303 11.20 10.15 7.70
CA LEU A 303 12.56 10.40 7.23
C LEU A 303 12.80 11.92 7.24
N PHE A 304 13.15 12.49 8.38
CA PHE A 304 13.60 13.86 8.47
C PHE A 304 15.10 13.92 8.17
N VAL A 305 15.48 14.40 6.99
CA VAL A 305 16.85 14.77 6.70
C VAL A 305 17.11 16.14 7.38
N THR A 306 17.63 16.12 8.60
CA THR A 306 18.07 17.35 9.28
C THR A 306 19.58 17.47 9.15
N ALA A 307 20.01 18.53 8.49
CA ALA A 307 21.37 19.08 8.37
C ALA A 307 22.36 18.29 7.50
N LYS A 308 22.82 18.96 6.44
CA LYS A 308 24.04 18.63 5.70
C LYS A 308 25.27 18.96 6.56
N SER A 309 25.93 17.95 7.10
CA SER A 309 27.37 18.02 7.31
C SER A 309 28.03 17.46 6.05
N GLU A 310 29.15 18.04 5.64
CA GLU A 310 29.68 17.92 4.28
C GLU A 310 30.05 16.53 3.77
N ASP A 311 29.97 15.42 4.58
CA ASP A 311 30.39 14.09 4.15
C ASP A 311 29.53 12.90 4.57
N LYS A 312 28.51 13.03 5.44
CA LYS A 312 27.64 11.91 5.82
C LYS A 312 26.22 12.41 6.07
N ALA A 313 25.26 11.81 5.39
CA ALA A 313 23.84 12.06 5.68
C ALA A 313 23.53 11.53 7.09
N VAL A 314 23.05 12.40 7.98
CA VAL A 314 22.49 12.00 9.27
C VAL A 314 21.03 11.63 9.02
N LEU A 315 20.68 10.40 9.38
CA LEU A 315 19.34 9.84 9.25
C LEU A 315 18.68 9.84 10.65
N THR A 316 17.35 9.86 10.67
CA THR A 316 16.58 9.83 11.92
C THR A 316 15.54 8.74 11.83
N THR A 317 15.34 8.00 12.92
CA THR A 317 14.24 7.06 13.12
C THR A 317 13.61 7.30 14.50
N CYS A 318 12.37 6.86 14.67
CA CYS A 318 11.66 6.95 15.94
C CYS A 318 11.22 5.55 16.38
N SER A 319 11.19 5.34 17.69
CA SER A 319 10.60 4.14 18.26
C SER A 319 9.07 4.17 18.16
N ALA A 320 8.44 3.05 18.45
CA ALA A 320 7.02 2.95 18.71
C ALA A 320 6.60 3.92 19.83
N LEU A 321 5.29 4.23 19.88
CA LEU A 321 4.69 5.10 20.88
C LEU A 321 4.32 4.29 22.13
N HIS A 322 4.73 4.79 23.30
CA HIS A 322 4.48 4.16 24.60
C HIS A 322 3.89 5.15 25.60
N PHE A 323 3.16 4.64 26.59
CA PHE A 323 2.72 5.45 27.75
C PHE A 323 3.87 5.75 28.71
N ALA A 324 4.85 4.84 28.80
CA ALA A 324 6.08 5.02 29.54
C ALA A 324 7.29 4.79 28.62
N PRO A 325 8.41 5.49 28.80
CA PRO A 325 9.60 5.21 28.02
C PRO A 325 10.01 3.74 28.17
N PRO A 326 10.26 2.99 27.08
CA PRO A 326 10.74 1.64 27.17
C PRO A 326 12.17 1.62 27.75
N GLU A 327 12.47 0.63 28.58
CA GLU A 327 13.81 0.46 29.14
C GLU A 327 14.83 0.06 28.07
N LYS A 328 14.37 -0.60 27.02
CA LYS A 328 15.18 -1.16 25.95
C LYS A 328 14.41 -1.06 24.64
N ILE A 329 15.10 -0.68 23.57
CA ILE A 329 14.55 -0.62 22.22
C ILE A 329 15.39 -1.53 21.34
N THR A 330 14.73 -2.46 20.67
CA THR A 330 15.33 -3.30 19.65
C THR A 330 15.05 -2.69 18.29
N TRP A 331 16.10 -2.25 17.61
CA TRP A 331 16.03 -1.69 16.26
C TRP A 331 16.31 -2.76 15.24
N ARG A 332 15.76 -2.60 14.04
CA ARG A 332 16.00 -3.49 12.89
C ARG A 332 16.41 -2.68 11.68
N ILE A 333 17.39 -3.16 10.94
CA ILE A 333 17.70 -2.67 9.60
C ILE A 333 16.59 -3.14 8.65
N VAL A 334 16.13 -2.25 7.78
CA VAL A 334 15.22 -2.60 6.68
C VAL A 334 15.84 -2.17 5.38
N PHE A 335 15.90 -3.09 4.44
CA PHE A 335 16.34 -2.83 3.07
C PHE A 335 15.12 -2.59 2.18
N HIS A 336 15.19 -1.55 1.35
CA HIS A 336 14.18 -1.23 0.35
C HIS A 336 14.70 -1.63 -1.02
N GLU A 337 14.43 -2.85 -1.42
CA GLU A 337 14.95 -3.45 -2.64
C GLU A 337 13.99 -3.22 -3.81
N THR A 338 14.53 -2.83 -4.96
CA THR A 338 13.77 -2.75 -6.21
C THR A 338 14.27 -3.86 -7.14
N PRO A 339 13.70 -5.08 -7.08
CA PRO A 339 14.22 -6.24 -7.79
C PRO A 339 14.05 -6.16 -9.32
N PHE A 340 13.19 -5.25 -9.78
CA PHE A 340 12.90 -5.08 -11.20
C PHE A 340 13.04 -3.62 -11.61
N ALA A 341 13.60 -3.37 -12.80
CA ALA A 341 13.64 -2.04 -13.39
C ALA A 341 12.26 -1.64 -13.93
N PRO A 342 11.95 -0.33 -14.01
CA PRO A 342 10.77 0.14 -14.74
C PRO A 342 10.78 -0.32 -16.20
N GLU A 343 9.62 -0.69 -16.72
CA GLU A 343 9.49 -1.13 -18.11
C GLU A 343 8.28 -0.47 -18.78
N THR A 344 8.43 -0.13 -20.07
CA THR A 344 7.40 0.56 -20.87
C THR A 344 6.84 -0.36 -21.94
N PHE A 345 5.52 -0.45 -21.99
CA PHE A 345 4.76 -1.30 -22.90
C PHE A 345 3.92 -0.44 -23.85
N PRO A 346 4.09 -0.59 -25.18
CA PRO A 346 3.18 0.05 -26.12
C PRO A 346 1.81 -0.62 -26.03
N LEU A 347 0.76 0.19 -25.89
CA LEU A 347 -0.63 -0.27 -25.85
C LEU A 347 -1.34 -0.01 -27.18
N LEU A 348 -0.87 1.00 -27.96
CA LEU A 348 -1.28 1.35 -29.33
C LEU A 348 -0.07 1.74 -30.14
#